data_d33738e8f79b23e02249d020c333cee0
#
_entry.id   d33738e8f79b23e02249d020c333cee0
#
_cell.length_a   1.000
_cell.length_b   1.000
_cell.length_c   1.000
_cell.angle_alpha   90.00
_cell.angle_beta   90.00
_cell.angle_gamma   90.00
#
_symmetry.space_group_name_H-M   'P 1'
#
loop_
_entity.id
_entity.type
_entity.pdbx_description
1 polymer ?
#
loop_
_entity_poly.entity_id
_entity_poly.type
_entity_poly.pdbx_seq_one_letter_code
_entity_poly.pdbx_strand_id
1 'polypeptide(L)'
;MFSNSFLRQTATTIVFIDASVSDYQTLQTGVVEGVKSVIISPNQDGIEQISQILQQHPHITTIHILSHGAPGCLYLGNSQLNLTNIHNYTQQLQHWQRQNILLYGCNVAAGDAGEEFIHKLHQITNATISASTTKTGNAALGGNWELEVNIPVTETFHGTSLHLSDIVADTLHSYQGVFAPTLKGNYDTSGVAFGVQVVGNYAYVADYYSGLQIIDISNPTTPTLKGNYDTSGVATGVQVVGNYAYVADQLSGLQIIDISNPTTPILKGNYDTSGAALGVQVVGNYAYVADVYSGLQIIDISNPTTPTLKGNYDTSGWARGVQVVGNYAYVADTHSGLQIIDISNPTNPTLKGNYYTSGNALGVQVVGNYAYVADESSGLQIIDISNPTTHRY
;
A
#
# COMPACT_ATOMS: atom_id res chain seq x y z
N MET A 1 -44.25 17.40 5.95
CA MET A 1 -43.54 18.69 5.78
C MET A 1 -42.25 18.61 6.53
N PHE A 2 -41.13 18.59 5.85
CA PHE A 2 -39.82 18.68 6.52
C PHE A 2 -39.72 20.03 7.21
N SER A 3 -39.17 20.08 8.44
CA SER A 3 -39.00 21.33 9.17
C SER A 3 -38.02 22.25 8.42
N ASN A 4 -38.17 23.58 8.55
CA ASN A 4 -37.24 24.57 7.96
C ASN A 4 -35.77 24.32 8.41
N SER A 5 -35.55 23.66 9.56
CA SER A 5 -34.21 23.29 10.04
C SER A 5 -33.61 22.13 9.25
N PHE A 6 -34.40 21.13 8.88
CA PHE A 6 -33.96 20.01 8.05
C PHE A 6 -33.55 20.48 6.65
N LEU A 7 -34.38 21.29 6.01
CA LEU A 7 -34.05 21.86 4.69
C LEU A 7 -32.79 22.75 4.69
N ARG A 8 -32.53 23.47 5.79
CA ARG A 8 -31.27 24.22 5.95
C ARG A 8 -30.07 23.32 6.09
N GLN A 9 -30.19 22.24 6.86
CA GLN A 9 -29.08 21.27 7.06
C GLN A 9 -28.78 20.49 5.79
N THR A 10 -29.79 20.08 5.02
CA THR A 10 -29.58 19.38 3.74
C THR A 10 -28.83 20.27 2.73
N ALA A 11 -29.19 21.57 2.66
CA ALA A 11 -28.54 22.53 1.73
C ALA A 11 -27.05 22.80 2.05
N THR A 12 -26.59 22.46 3.29
CA THR A 12 -25.19 22.63 3.73
C THR A 12 -24.45 21.32 3.92
N THR A 13 -25.05 20.21 3.47
CA THR A 13 -24.48 18.85 3.61
C THR A 13 -24.09 18.31 2.24
N ILE A 14 -22.95 17.62 2.18
CA ILE A 14 -22.47 16.89 1.01
C ILE A 14 -22.10 15.46 1.40
N VAL A 15 -22.38 14.51 0.50
CA VAL A 15 -22.02 13.10 0.62
C VAL A 15 -21.04 12.76 -0.50
N PHE A 16 -19.85 12.36 -0.15
CA PHE A 16 -18.87 11.74 -1.05
C PHE A 16 -18.98 10.22 -0.94
N ILE A 17 -19.12 9.54 -2.06
CA ILE A 17 -19.22 8.09 -2.14
C ILE A 17 -18.11 7.60 -3.06
N ASP A 18 -17.20 6.77 -2.53
CA ASP A 18 -16.13 6.19 -3.33
C ASP A 18 -16.69 5.11 -4.26
N ALA A 19 -16.35 5.17 -5.55
CA ALA A 19 -16.84 4.21 -6.54
C ALA A 19 -16.26 2.79 -6.37
N SER A 20 -15.25 2.60 -5.50
CA SER A 20 -14.75 1.28 -5.12
C SER A 20 -15.69 0.55 -4.15
N VAL A 21 -16.57 1.30 -3.46
CA VAL A 21 -17.59 0.72 -2.57
C VAL A 21 -18.59 -0.08 -3.41
N SER A 22 -18.85 -1.32 -3.01
CA SER A 22 -19.79 -2.20 -3.70
C SER A 22 -21.19 -1.57 -3.74
N ASP A 23 -21.84 -1.63 -4.93
CA ASP A 23 -23.20 -1.09 -5.10
C ASP A 23 -23.35 0.38 -4.66
N TYR A 24 -22.33 1.20 -4.92
CA TYR A 24 -22.35 2.63 -4.59
C TYR A 24 -23.51 3.39 -5.23
N GLN A 25 -24.03 2.90 -6.37
CA GLN A 25 -25.20 3.48 -7.05
C GLN A 25 -26.45 3.43 -6.18
N THR A 26 -26.67 2.34 -5.43
CA THR A 26 -27.78 2.24 -4.49
C THR A 26 -27.66 3.30 -3.39
N LEU A 27 -26.46 3.52 -2.85
CA LEU A 27 -26.22 4.61 -1.88
C LEU A 27 -26.45 5.99 -2.48
N GLN A 28 -25.98 6.22 -3.71
CA GLN A 28 -26.15 7.49 -4.40
C GLN A 28 -27.62 7.82 -4.67
N THR A 29 -28.38 6.84 -5.16
CA THR A 29 -29.82 7.03 -5.49
C THR A 29 -30.68 7.23 -4.24
N GLY A 30 -30.23 6.76 -3.08
CA GLY A 30 -30.92 6.93 -1.82
C GLY A 30 -30.70 8.27 -1.13
N VAL A 31 -29.78 9.12 -1.62
CA VAL A 31 -29.53 10.43 -1.03
C VAL A 31 -30.77 11.32 -1.21
N VAL A 32 -31.27 11.86 -0.09
CA VAL A 32 -32.48 12.69 -0.09
C VAL A 32 -32.32 13.99 -0.87
N GLU A 33 -33.43 14.51 -1.37
CA GLU A 33 -33.46 15.79 -2.10
C GLU A 33 -32.91 16.94 -1.23
N GLY A 34 -32.06 17.78 -1.82
CA GLY A 34 -31.40 18.91 -1.18
C GLY A 34 -29.98 18.60 -0.66
N VAL A 35 -29.60 17.35 -0.52
CA VAL A 35 -28.22 16.94 -0.20
C VAL A 35 -27.45 16.69 -1.50
N LYS A 36 -26.28 17.29 -1.63
CA LYS A 36 -25.40 17.05 -2.78
C LYS A 36 -24.67 15.71 -2.60
N SER A 37 -24.81 14.79 -3.57
CA SER A 37 -23.99 13.57 -3.65
C SER A 37 -22.93 13.67 -4.74
N VAL A 38 -21.73 13.17 -4.48
CA VAL A 38 -20.60 13.16 -5.40
C VAL A 38 -19.92 11.80 -5.36
N ILE A 39 -19.71 11.22 -6.54
CA ILE A 39 -18.96 9.97 -6.69
C ILE A 39 -17.48 10.31 -6.86
N ILE A 40 -16.63 9.70 -6.02
CA ILE A 40 -15.17 9.77 -6.12
C ILE A 40 -14.72 8.75 -7.17
N SER A 41 -14.03 9.23 -8.21
CA SER A 41 -13.50 8.40 -9.29
C SER A 41 -12.38 7.48 -8.77
N PRO A 42 -12.39 6.18 -9.10
CA PRO A 42 -11.36 5.24 -8.64
C PRO A 42 -10.01 5.42 -9.38
N ASN A 43 -9.95 6.25 -10.40
CA ASN A 43 -8.77 6.45 -11.24
C ASN A 43 -7.99 7.75 -10.94
N GLN A 44 -8.41 8.49 -9.93
CA GLN A 44 -7.82 9.77 -9.54
C GLN A 44 -7.64 9.82 -8.01
N ASP A 45 -6.75 10.71 -7.55
CA ASP A 45 -6.56 10.94 -6.12
C ASP A 45 -7.87 11.45 -5.49
N GLY A 46 -8.43 10.67 -4.56
CA GLY A 46 -9.72 11.00 -3.95
C GLY A 46 -9.64 12.17 -2.98
N ILE A 47 -8.50 12.40 -2.36
CA ILE A 47 -8.28 13.52 -1.45
C ILE A 47 -8.29 14.83 -2.25
N GLU A 48 -7.63 14.83 -3.41
CA GLU A 48 -7.64 15.98 -4.32
C GLU A 48 -9.05 16.26 -4.87
N GLN A 49 -9.77 15.21 -5.29
CA GLN A 49 -11.15 15.35 -5.80
C GLN A 49 -12.08 16.01 -4.77
N ILE A 50 -12.06 15.50 -3.52
CA ILE A 50 -12.86 16.05 -2.41
C ILE A 50 -12.48 17.53 -2.18
N SER A 51 -11.19 17.81 -2.10
CA SER A 51 -10.67 19.16 -1.82
C SER A 51 -11.07 20.18 -2.89
N GLN A 52 -10.97 19.82 -4.17
CA GLN A 52 -11.39 20.68 -5.29
C GLN A 52 -12.89 20.98 -5.25
N ILE A 53 -13.72 20.00 -4.92
CA ILE A 53 -15.17 20.18 -4.83
C ILE A 53 -15.52 21.05 -3.62
N LEU A 54 -14.90 20.84 -2.47
CA LEU A 54 -15.15 21.66 -1.28
C LEU A 54 -14.69 23.10 -1.45
N GLN A 55 -13.64 23.35 -2.22
CA GLN A 55 -13.19 24.68 -2.59
C GLN A 55 -14.26 25.45 -3.40
N GLN A 56 -14.97 24.75 -4.29
CA GLN A 56 -16.06 25.31 -5.08
C GLN A 56 -17.36 25.49 -4.28
N HIS A 57 -17.48 24.86 -3.11
CA HIS A 57 -18.69 24.85 -2.27
C HIS A 57 -18.41 25.31 -0.83
N PRO A 58 -18.07 26.60 -0.61
CA PRO A 58 -17.69 27.11 0.71
C PRO A 58 -18.86 27.15 1.71
N HIS A 59 -20.11 27.03 1.25
CA HIS A 59 -21.31 26.98 2.10
C HIS A 59 -21.55 25.63 2.75
N ILE A 60 -20.86 24.57 2.32
CA ILE A 60 -20.94 23.24 2.93
C ILE A 60 -20.33 23.29 4.33
N THR A 61 -21.07 22.78 5.31
CA THR A 61 -20.65 22.70 6.71
C THR A 61 -20.49 21.25 7.20
N THR A 62 -21.18 20.31 6.56
CA THR A 62 -21.14 18.89 6.94
C THR A 62 -20.74 18.02 5.75
N ILE A 63 -19.76 17.15 5.95
CA ILE A 63 -19.21 16.23 4.97
C ILE A 63 -19.44 14.81 5.45
N HIS A 64 -20.07 13.97 4.62
CA HIS A 64 -20.11 12.53 4.79
C HIS A 64 -19.18 11.89 3.77
N ILE A 65 -18.31 10.99 4.20
CA ILE A 65 -17.40 10.23 3.34
C ILE A 65 -17.69 8.75 3.51
N LEU A 66 -18.19 8.13 2.46
CA LEU A 66 -18.48 6.70 2.36
C LEU A 66 -17.39 6.04 1.51
N SER A 67 -16.50 5.29 2.15
CA SER A 67 -15.34 4.68 1.47
C SER A 67 -14.93 3.38 2.16
N HIS A 68 -14.05 2.61 1.55
CA HIS A 68 -13.34 1.58 2.30
C HIS A 68 -12.44 2.19 3.36
N GLY A 69 -12.20 1.44 4.46
CA GLY A 69 -11.34 1.87 5.55
C GLY A 69 -10.63 0.71 6.24
N ALA A 70 -9.59 1.06 6.99
CA ALA A 70 -8.84 0.20 7.89
C ALA A 70 -8.39 1.04 9.10
N PRO A 71 -7.90 0.45 10.21
CA PRO A 71 -7.41 1.21 11.35
C PRO A 71 -6.40 2.29 10.94
N GLY A 72 -6.74 3.57 11.17
CA GLY A 72 -5.92 4.72 10.83
C GLY A 72 -5.77 5.02 9.33
N CYS A 73 -6.66 4.50 8.48
CA CYS A 73 -6.57 4.66 7.03
C CYS A 73 -7.94 4.80 6.35
N LEU A 74 -8.06 5.76 5.42
CA LEU A 74 -9.16 5.88 4.46
C LEU A 74 -8.65 5.58 3.04
N TYR A 75 -9.42 4.82 2.26
CA TYR A 75 -9.15 4.56 0.84
C TYR A 75 -10.06 5.44 -0.01
N LEU A 76 -9.46 6.33 -0.81
CA LEU A 76 -10.19 7.36 -1.55
C LEU A 76 -9.69 7.44 -2.99
N GLY A 77 -10.50 6.99 -3.94
CA GLY A 77 -10.10 6.91 -5.34
C GLY A 77 -8.92 5.93 -5.53
N ASN A 78 -7.83 6.39 -6.14
CA ASN A 78 -6.59 5.62 -6.25
C ASN A 78 -5.56 5.95 -5.16
N SER A 79 -5.95 6.66 -4.11
CA SER A 79 -5.08 7.10 -3.02
C SER A 79 -5.52 6.55 -1.65
N GLN A 80 -4.65 6.72 -0.67
CA GLN A 80 -4.91 6.42 0.73
C GLN A 80 -4.60 7.66 1.56
N LEU A 81 -5.37 7.89 2.61
CA LEU A 81 -5.07 8.90 3.63
C LEU A 81 -4.83 8.20 4.96
N ASN A 82 -3.61 8.29 5.48
CA ASN A 82 -3.19 7.66 6.73
C ASN A 82 -2.11 8.49 7.44
N LEU A 83 -1.68 8.06 8.63
CA LEU A 83 -0.70 8.80 9.44
C LEU A 83 0.64 9.03 8.75
N THR A 84 1.07 8.12 7.86
CA THR A 84 2.37 8.23 7.19
C THR A 84 2.39 9.28 6.09
N ASN A 85 1.24 9.61 5.50
CA ASN A 85 1.15 10.53 4.36
C ASN A 85 0.24 11.75 4.58
N ILE A 86 -0.51 11.82 5.68
CA ILE A 86 -1.47 12.91 5.95
C ILE A 86 -0.80 14.30 5.89
N HIS A 87 0.48 14.39 6.24
CA HIS A 87 1.24 15.63 6.17
C HIS A 87 1.47 16.13 4.74
N ASN A 88 1.50 15.22 3.74
CA ASN A 88 1.65 15.57 2.33
C ASN A 88 0.38 16.24 1.79
N TYR A 89 -0.77 15.96 2.40
CA TYR A 89 -2.08 16.50 2.01
C TYR A 89 -2.53 17.69 2.85
N THR A 90 -1.65 18.30 3.66
CA THR A 90 -2.04 19.40 4.57
C THR A 90 -2.72 20.56 3.83
N GLN A 91 -2.26 20.92 2.63
CA GLN A 91 -2.87 22.00 1.84
C GLN A 91 -4.27 21.62 1.34
N GLN A 92 -4.45 20.39 0.87
CA GLN A 92 -5.74 19.86 0.42
C GLN A 92 -6.72 19.76 1.58
N LEU A 93 -6.28 19.24 2.72
CA LEU A 93 -7.08 19.07 3.93
C LEU A 93 -7.51 20.41 4.57
N GLN A 94 -6.81 21.52 4.29
CA GLN A 94 -7.29 22.85 4.68
C GLN A 94 -8.63 23.20 4.02
N HIS A 95 -8.94 22.67 2.84
CA HIS A 95 -10.25 22.82 2.21
C HIS A 95 -11.35 21.98 2.88
N TRP A 96 -10.98 21.04 3.77
CA TRP A 96 -11.90 20.23 4.57
C TRP A 96 -12.27 20.87 5.90
N GLN A 97 -11.85 22.11 6.17
CA GLN A 97 -12.24 22.87 7.35
C GLN A 97 -13.75 23.15 7.31
N ARG A 98 -14.50 22.28 7.99
CA ARG A 98 -15.95 22.30 8.07
C ARG A 98 -16.36 22.06 9.53
N GLN A 99 -17.64 22.21 9.83
CA GLN A 99 -18.13 21.95 11.18
C GLN A 99 -18.03 20.47 11.52
N ASN A 100 -18.45 19.59 10.59
CA ASN A 100 -18.51 18.16 10.81
C ASN A 100 -17.94 17.38 9.62
N ILE A 101 -17.14 16.36 9.90
CA ILE A 101 -16.68 15.35 8.96
C ILE A 101 -17.05 13.98 9.53
N LEU A 102 -17.90 13.23 8.83
CA LEU A 102 -18.38 11.92 9.21
C LEU A 102 -17.79 10.86 8.28
N LEU A 103 -17.02 9.93 8.85
CA LEU A 103 -16.22 8.95 8.13
C LEU A 103 -16.86 7.56 8.26
N TYR A 104 -17.51 7.12 7.21
CA TYR A 104 -18.13 5.81 7.09
C TYR A 104 -17.19 4.85 6.36
N GLY A 105 -16.08 4.52 7.01
CA GLY A 105 -15.11 3.52 6.56
C GLY A 105 -14.90 2.48 7.65
N CYS A 106 -14.82 1.20 7.29
CA CYS A 106 -14.66 0.14 8.30
C CYS A 106 -13.42 0.35 9.16
N ASN A 107 -13.62 0.32 10.48
CA ASN A 107 -12.56 0.34 11.48
C ASN A 107 -11.61 1.57 11.43
N VAL A 108 -11.97 2.66 10.75
CA VAL A 108 -11.07 3.82 10.57
C VAL A 108 -10.57 4.37 11.90
N ALA A 109 -11.43 4.38 12.93
CA ALA A 109 -11.12 4.84 14.29
C ALA A 109 -10.71 3.69 15.23
N ALA A 110 -10.49 2.47 14.75
CA ALA A 110 -10.21 1.32 15.60
C ALA A 110 -8.75 1.30 16.07
N GLY A 111 -8.56 1.02 17.38
CA GLY A 111 -7.24 0.90 18.01
C GLY A 111 -6.44 2.20 18.03
N ASP A 112 -5.21 2.12 18.55
CA ASP A 112 -4.34 3.29 18.74
C ASP A 112 -4.07 4.03 17.43
N ALA A 113 -3.84 3.32 16.33
CA ALA A 113 -3.60 3.91 15.02
C ALA A 113 -4.83 4.66 14.48
N GLY A 114 -6.03 4.13 14.72
CA GLY A 114 -7.28 4.79 14.35
C GLY A 114 -7.50 6.05 15.15
N GLU A 115 -7.35 5.99 16.45
CA GLU A 115 -7.51 7.11 17.35
C GLU A 115 -6.51 8.24 17.01
N GLU A 116 -5.24 7.93 16.83
CA GLU A 116 -4.22 8.91 16.45
C GLU A 116 -4.51 9.56 15.08
N PHE A 117 -4.94 8.77 14.09
CA PHE A 117 -5.31 9.28 12.77
C PHE A 117 -6.46 10.30 12.84
N ILE A 118 -7.53 9.98 13.59
CA ILE A 118 -8.69 10.86 13.75
C ILE A 118 -8.32 12.14 14.48
N HIS A 119 -7.50 12.04 15.53
CA HIS A 119 -6.96 13.21 16.21
C HIS A 119 -6.12 14.09 15.29
N LYS A 120 -5.28 13.48 14.45
CA LYS A 120 -4.45 14.21 13.48
C LYS A 120 -5.28 14.91 12.42
N LEU A 121 -6.31 14.23 11.91
CA LEU A 121 -7.24 14.82 10.95
C LEU A 121 -8.01 16.00 11.58
N HIS A 122 -8.49 15.85 12.81
CA HIS A 122 -9.09 16.93 13.60
C HIS A 122 -8.17 18.16 13.73
N GLN A 123 -6.90 17.93 14.10
CA GLN A 123 -5.91 19.02 14.24
C GLN A 123 -5.68 19.79 12.94
N ILE A 124 -5.66 19.10 11.79
CA ILE A 124 -5.41 19.75 10.49
C ILE A 124 -6.66 20.48 9.98
N THR A 125 -7.84 19.86 10.13
CA THR A 125 -9.09 20.39 9.57
C THR A 125 -9.84 21.31 10.52
N ASN A 126 -9.53 21.29 11.79
CA ASN A 126 -10.29 21.97 12.87
C ASN A 126 -11.81 21.69 12.79
N ALA A 127 -12.19 20.47 12.41
CA ALA A 127 -13.57 20.01 12.30
C ALA A 127 -13.89 18.99 13.40
N THR A 128 -15.15 18.88 13.78
CA THR A 128 -15.63 17.71 14.53
C THR A 128 -15.51 16.49 13.65
N ILE A 129 -14.79 15.47 14.10
CA ILE A 129 -14.62 14.21 13.36
C ILE A 129 -15.41 13.11 14.05
N SER A 130 -16.31 12.47 13.30
CA SER A 130 -16.99 11.25 13.74
C SER A 130 -16.60 10.09 12.84
N ALA A 131 -16.24 8.93 13.42
CA ALA A 131 -15.74 7.79 12.66
C ALA A 131 -16.11 6.45 13.30
N SER A 132 -16.13 5.40 12.49
CA SER A 132 -16.48 4.04 12.92
C SER A 132 -15.25 3.28 13.44
N THR A 133 -15.43 2.59 14.57
CA THR A 133 -14.48 1.61 15.12
C THR A 133 -14.79 0.19 14.68
N THR A 134 -15.90 -0.02 13.98
CA THR A 134 -16.41 -1.33 13.54
C THR A 134 -16.60 -1.38 12.04
N LYS A 135 -17.15 -2.49 11.53
CA LYS A 135 -17.49 -2.60 10.09
C LYS A 135 -18.68 -1.71 9.77
N THR A 136 -18.56 -0.89 8.75
CA THR A 136 -19.64 -0.05 8.23
C THR A 136 -20.37 -0.77 7.09
N GLY A 137 -21.72 -0.80 7.13
CA GLY A 137 -22.54 -1.39 6.07
C GLY A 137 -23.58 -2.38 6.57
N ASN A 138 -23.87 -3.41 5.77
CA ASN A 138 -24.93 -4.38 6.00
C ASN A 138 -24.77 -5.17 7.29
N ALA A 139 -25.81 -5.18 8.13
CA ALA A 139 -25.83 -5.88 9.41
C ALA A 139 -25.71 -7.40 9.27
N ALA A 140 -26.21 -8.00 8.18
CA ALA A 140 -26.08 -9.43 7.92
C ALA A 140 -24.62 -9.86 7.66
N LEU A 141 -23.75 -8.91 7.27
CA LEU A 141 -22.31 -9.10 7.09
C LEU A 141 -21.50 -8.60 8.30
N GLY A 142 -22.17 -8.30 9.41
CA GLY A 142 -21.57 -7.80 10.65
C GLY A 142 -21.22 -6.32 10.60
N GLY A 143 -21.82 -5.54 9.71
CA GLY A 143 -21.67 -4.10 9.62
C GLY A 143 -22.77 -3.36 10.41
N ASN A 144 -22.55 -2.07 10.64
CA ASN A 144 -23.55 -1.12 11.12
C ASN A 144 -23.31 0.26 10.45
N TRP A 145 -24.11 1.25 10.79
CA TRP A 145 -24.00 2.61 10.25
C TRP A 145 -23.70 3.63 11.36
N GLU A 146 -23.22 3.16 12.50
CA GLU A 146 -22.88 3.99 13.65
C GLU A 146 -21.44 4.52 13.56
N LEU A 147 -21.21 5.69 14.16
CA LEU A 147 -19.90 6.31 14.29
C LEU A 147 -19.60 6.44 15.78
N GLU A 148 -18.87 5.46 16.33
CA GLU A 148 -18.70 5.27 17.76
C GLU A 148 -17.71 6.26 18.37
N VAL A 149 -16.80 6.83 17.56
CA VAL A 149 -15.85 7.86 17.99
C VAL A 149 -16.28 9.22 17.49
N ASN A 150 -16.22 10.22 18.39
CA ASN A 150 -16.48 11.62 18.09
C ASN A 150 -15.43 12.50 18.78
N ILE A 151 -14.68 13.29 17.98
CA ILE A 151 -13.73 14.28 18.48
C ILE A 151 -14.30 15.67 18.18
N PRO A 152 -14.91 16.35 19.16
CA PRO A 152 -15.53 17.64 18.96
C PRO A 152 -14.52 18.79 18.92
N VAL A 153 -14.85 19.86 18.21
CA VAL A 153 -14.23 21.17 18.39
C VAL A 153 -14.64 21.72 19.77
N THR A 154 -13.71 22.24 20.55
CA THR A 154 -13.91 22.65 21.94
C THR A 154 -14.81 23.88 22.11
N GLU A 155 -15.30 24.52 21.05
CA GLU A 155 -16.26 25.61 21.11
C GLU A 155 -17.68 25.11 20.87
N THR A 156 -18.57 25.41 21.83
CA THR A 156 -19.98 25.04 21.89
C THR A 156 -20.78 25.40 20.65
N PHE A 157 -20.83 24.50 19.66
CA PHE A 157 -21.79 24.57 18.57
C PHE A 157 -22.94 23.59 18.85
N HIS A 158 -24.13 24.11 19.18
CA HIS A 158 -25.36 23.35 19.44
C HIS A 158 -26.11 23.04 18.12
N GLY A 159 -25.41 22.48 17.12
CA GLY A 159 -26.04 21.99 15.90
C GLY A 159 -25.83 20.48 15.81
N THR A 160 -26.90 19.71 15.95
CA THR A 160 -26.88 18.28 15.62
C THR A 160 -26.65 18.13 14.10
N SER A 161 -25.54 17.50 13.66
CA SER A 161 -25.37 17.10 12.26
C SER A 161 -26.40 16.04 11.90
N LEU A 162 -26.88 16.05 10.66
CA LEU A 162 -27.70 14.94 10.15
C LEU A 162 -26.86 13.66 10.13
N HIS A 163 -27.41 12.58 10.67
CA HIS A 163 -26.82 11.25 10.53
C HIS A 163 -27.03 10.70 9.11
N LEU A 164 -26.24 9.70 8.72
CA LEU A 164 -26.40 9.08 7.41
C LEU A 164 -27.81 8.48 7.23
N SER A 165 -28.37 7.92 8.32
CA SER A 165 -29.74 7.41 8.34
C SER A 165 -30.82 8.46 8.00
N ASP A 166 -30.54 9.75 8.23
CA ASP A 166 -31.48 10.82 7.92
C ASP A 166 -31.40 11.25 6.44
N ILE A 167 -30.28 11.00 5.78
CA ILE A 167 -30.01 11.47 4.41
C ILE A 167 -29.98 10.35 3.37
N VAL A 168 -29.94 9.08 3.78
CA VAL A 168 -29.91 7.89 2.89
C VAL A 168 -30.82 6.77 3.47
N ALA A 169 -31.82 7.11 4.28
CA ALA A 169 -32.60 6.18 5.13
C ALA A 169 -33.19 4.98 4.37
N ASP A 170 -33.83 5.22 3.23
CA ASP A 170 -34.58 4.18 2.52
C ASP A 170 -33.68 3.13 1.84
N THR A 171 -32.39 3.45 1.61
CA THR A 171 -31.45 2.56 0.91
C THR A 171 -30.44 1.90 1.82
N LEU A 172 -30.19 2.40 3.05
CA LEU A 172 -29.26 1.79 3.97
C LEU A 172 -29.69 0.35 4.36
N HIS A 173 -30.99 0.10 4.51
CA HIS A 173 -31.51 -1.22 4.82
C HIS A 173 -31.42 -2.20 3.63
N SER A 174 -31.44 -1.69 2.42
CA SER A 174 -31.33 -2.50 1.19
C SER A 174 -29.89 -2.68 0.72
N TYR A 175 -28.94 -1.91 1.24
CA TYR A 175 -27.52 -2.03 0.90
C TYR A 175 -26.97 -3.41 1.29
N GLN A 176 -26.35 -4.10 0.33
CA GLN A 176 -25.91 -5.49 0.51
C GLN A 176 -24.43 -5.64 0.87
N GLY A 177 -23.65 -4.56 0.85
CA GLY A 177 -22.21 -4.57 1.06
C GLY A 177 -21.76 -4.16 2.47
N VAL A 178 -20.48 -4.28 2.72
CA VAL A 178 -19.74 -3.63 3.81
C VAL A 178 -18.53 -2.91 3.21
N PHE A 179 -18.04 -1.85 3.88
CA PHE A 179 -16.89 -1.07 3.40
C PHE A 179 -15.55 -1.69 3.81
N ALA A 180 -15.54 -2.96 4.26
CA ALA A 180 -14.33 -3.72 4.53
C ALA A 180 -13.68 -4.19 3.21
N PRO A 181 -12.34 -4.34 3.16
CA PRO A 181 -11.67 -5.00 2.04
C PRO A 181 -12.27 -6.38 1.78
N THR A 182 -12.56 -6.68 0.52
CA THR A 182 -13.10 -7.97 0.08
C THR A 182 -12.19 -8.59 -0.95
N LEU A 183 -12.06 -9.94 -0.94
CA LEU A 183 -11.40 -10.64 -2.03
C LEU A 183 -12.16 -10.38 -3.34
N LYS A 184 -11.47 -9.79 -4.32
CA LYS A 184 -12.06 -9.51 -5.65
C LYS A 184 -11.94 -10.70 -6.59
N GLY A 185 -10.82 -11.40 -6.54
CA GLY A 185 -10.54 -12.57 -7.34
C GLY A 185 -9.24 -13.22 -6.88
N ASN A 186 -9.01 -14.42 -7.33
CA ASN A 186 -7.79 -15.17 -7.09
C ASN A 186 -7.38 -15.93 -8.35
N TYR A 187 -6.13 -16.19 -8.48
CA TYR A 187 -5.55 -17.15 -9.40
C TYR A 187 -4.67 -18.10 -8.59
N ASP A 188 -4.99 -19.39 -8.62
CA ASP A 188 -4.21 -20.43 -7.96
C ASP A 188 -3.05 -20.82 -8.88
N THR A 189 -1.84 -20.41 -8.51
CA THR A 189 -0.63 -20.73 -9.28
C THR A 189 -0.24 -22.20 -9.08
N SER A 190 0.52 -22.77 -10.03
CA SER A 190 0.89 -24.18 -9.98
C SER A 190 1.93 -24.53 -8.93
N GLY A 191 2.62 -23.55 -8.36
CA GLY A 191 3.67 -23.72 -7.38
C GLY A 191 3.35 -23.14 -6.00
N VAL A 192 4.30 -22.41 -5.45
CA VAL A 192 4.16 -21.64 -4.20
C VAL A 192 4.61 -20.21 -4.46
N ALA A 193 3.68 -19.27 -4.44
CA ALA A 193 3.97 -17.87 -4.72
C ALA A 193 4.75 -17.22 -3.54
N PHE A 194 5.98 -16.77 -3.81
CA PHE A 194 6.86 -16.09 -2.84
C PHE A 194 6.97 -14.60 -3.08
N GLY A 195 7.21 -14.19 -4.33
CA GLY A 195 7.38 -12.80 -4.70
C GLY A 195 6.38 -12.35 -5.75
N VAL A 196 5.94 -11.11 -5.70
CA VAL A 196 5.03 -10.54 -6.69
C VAL A 196 5.39 -9.11 -7.01
N GLN A 197 5.32 -8.75 -8.29
CA GLN A 197 5.31 -7.36 -8.74
C GLN A 197 4.19 -7.16 -9.76
N VAL A 198 3.47 -6.06 -9.62
CA VAL A 198 2.43 -5.66 -10.57
C VAL A 198 2.96 -4.55 -11.47
N VAL A 199 2.85 -4.75 -12.79
CA VAL A 199 3.19 -3.76 -13.80
C VAL A 199 2.09 -3.74 -14.88
N GLY A 200 1.40 -2.60 -14.99
CA GLY A 200 0.26 -2.46 -15.91
C GLY A 200 -0.85 -3.47 -15.60
N ASN A 201 -1.23 -4.26 -16.59
CA ASN A 201 -2.30 -5.25 -16.46
C ASN A 201 -1.81 -6.65 -16.05
N TYR A 202 -0.57 -6.78 -15.62
CA TYR A 202 0.02 -8.08 -15.31
C TYR A 202 0.61 -8.11 -13.89
N ALA A 203 0.36 -9.23 -13.19
CA ALA A 203 1.10 -9.61 -11.99
C ALA A 203 2.17 -10.64 -12.39
N TYR A 204 3.41 -10.35 -12.04
CA TYR A 204 4.57 -11.23 -12.23
C TYR A 204 4.86 -11.90 -10.89
N VAL A 205 4.75 -13.23 -10.85
CA VAL A 205 4.86 -14.01 -9.61
C VAL A 205 6.05 -14.93 -9.69
N ALA A 206 6.94 -14.84 -8.70
CA ALA A 206 7.97 -15.84 -8.45
C ALA A 206 7.31 -17.02 -7.71
N ASP A 207 7.12 -18.15 -8.40
CA ASP A 207 6.23 -19.25 -8.03
C ASP A 207 6.99 -20.54 -7.70
N TYR A 208 8.05 -20.39 -6.95
CA TYR A 208 8.88 -21.50 -6.44
C TYR A 208 9.35 -22.43 -7.58
N TYR A 209 8.97 -23.73 -7.56
CA TYR A 209 9.33 -24.70 -8.60
C TYR A 209 8.65 -24.46 -9.95
N SER A 210 7.68 -23.57 -10.04
CA SER A 210 6.99 -23.23 -11.30
C SER A 210 7.58 -21.97 -11.95
N GLY A 211 8.69 -21.44 -11.43
CA GLY A 211 9.44 -20.33 -12.00
C GLY A 211 8.67 -19.02 -12.00
N LEU A 212 8.69 -18.31 -13.13
CA LEU A 212 7.97 -17.04 -13.32
C LEU A 212 6.58 -17.31 -13.89
N GLN A 213 5.54 -16.88 -13.18
CA GLN A 213 4.16 -16.86 -13.69
C GLN A 213 3.77 -15.42 -14.05
N ILE A 214 3.14 -15.21 -15.19
CA ILE A 214 2.60 -13.91 -15.64
C ILE A 214 1.08 -14.03 -15.66
N ILE A 215 0.41 -13.32 -14.78
CA ILE A 215 -1.04 -13.37 -14.59
C ILE A 215 -1.65 -12.09 -15.15
N ASP A 216 -2.60 -12.23 -16.07
CA ASP A 216 -3.42 -11.13 -16.56
C ASP A 216 -4.44 -10.74 -15.48
N ILE A 217 -4.31 -9.53 -14.96
CA ILE A 217 -5.16 -8.93 -13.92
C ILE A 217 -5.97 -7.74 -14.44
N SER A 218 -6.10 -7.61 -15.76
CA SER A 218 -6.94 -6.56 -16.38
C SER A 218 -8.38 -6.62 -15.91
N ASN A 219 -8.89 -7.83 -15.62
CA ASN A 219 -10.10 -8.03 -14.86
C ASN A 219 -9.78 -8.65 -13.49
N PRO A 220 -9.76 -7.87 -12.40
CA PRO A 220 -9.37 -8.36 -11.10
C PRO A 220 -10.33 -9.38 -10.48
N THR A 221 -11.53 -9.57 -11.04
CA THR A 221 -12.48 -10.59 -10.57
C THR A 221 -12.23 -11.97 -11.19
N THR A 222 -11.56 -12.01 -12.33
CA THR A 222 -11.26 -13.24 -13.08
C THR A 222 -9.84 -13.18 -13.64
N PRO A 223 -8.81 -13.14 -12.79
CA PRO A 223 -7.42 -13.16 -13.25
C PRO A 223 -7.12 -14.48 -13.98
N THR A 224 -6.28 -14.43 -15.02
CA THR A 224 -5.96 -15.60 -15.84
C THR A 224 -4.47 -15.71 -16.11
N LEU A 225 -3.95 -16.93 -16.28
CA LEU A 225 -2.58 -17.12 -16.71
C LEU A 225 -2.37 -16.51 -18.10
N LYS A 226 -1.38 -15.64 -18.23
CA LYS A 226 -0.97 -15.07 -19.52
C LYS A 226 0.16 -15.84 -20.15
N GLY A 227 1.12 -16.24 -19.37
CA GLY A 227 2.28 -17.03 -19.76
C GLY A 227 3.13 -17.39 -18.57
N ASN A 228 4.08 -18.27 -18.76
CA ASN A 228 5.02 -18.67 -17.72
C ASN A 228 6.40 -18.99 -18.31
N TYR A 229 7.42 -18.90 -17.47
CA TYR A 229 8.74 -19.41 -17.75
C TYR A 229 9.19 -20.27 -16.56
N ASP A 230 9.38 -21.56 -16.80
CA ASP A 230 9.91 -22.49 -15.82
C ASP A 230 11.42 -22.26 -15.66
N THR A 231 11.82 -21.67 -14.54
CA THR A 231 13.24 -21.38 -14.25
C THR A 231 13.96 -22.67 -13.79
N SER A 232 15.27 -22.70 -13.94
CA SER A 232 16.07 -23.91 -13.64
C SER A 232 16.22 -24.18 -12.14
N GLY A 233 15.86 -23.23 -11.29
CA GLY A 233 16.00 -23.33 -9.81
C GLY A 233 14.67 -23.18 -9.08
N VAL A 234 14.66 -22.31 -8.11
CA VAL A 234 13.51 -22.03 -7.24
C VAL A 234 13.29 -20.51 -7.18
N ALA A 235 12.28 -20.04 -7.91
CA ALA A 235 11.98 -18.63 -7.99
C ALA A 235 11.38 -18.10 -6.66
N THR A 236 12.03 -17.12 -6.05
CA THR A 236 11.62 -16.54 -4.76
C THR A 236 11.39 -15.04 -4.81
N GLY A 237 12.14 -14.31 -5.60
CA GLY A 237 12.00 -12.86 -5.79
C GLY A 237 11.86 -12.49 -7.26
N VAL A 238 11.10 -11.44 -7.55
CA VAL A 238 10.93 -10.93 -8.91
C VAL A 238 10.91 -9.41 -8.92
N GLN A 239 11.62 -8.82 -9.88
CA GLN A 239 11.45 -7.42 -10.25
C GLN A 239 11.38 -7.27 -11.77
N VAL A 240 10.47 -6.42 -12.23
CA VAL A 240 10.26 -6.11 -13.64
C VAL A 240 10.76 -4.70 -13.93
N VAL A 241 11.64 -4.58 -14.92
CA VAL A 241 12.12 -3.30 -15.44
C VAL A 241 12.10 -3.34 -16.96
N GLY A 242 11.32 -2.47 -17.57
CA GLY A 242 11.11 -2.44 -19.01
C GLY A 242 10.56 -3.77 -19.54
N ASN A 243 11.28 -4.39 -20.47
CA ASN A 243 10.88 -5.65 -21.10
C ASN A 243 11.46 -6.90 -20.42
N TYR A 244 12.03 -6.77 -19.23
CA TYR A 244 12.69 -7.88 -18.56
C TYR A 244 12.14 -8.10 -17.15
N ALA A 245 11.93 -9.38 -16.80
CA ALA A 245 11.73 -9.83 -15.43
C ALA A 245 13.07 -10.37 -14.91
N TYR A 246 13.50 -9.88 -13.77
CA TYR A 246 14.69 -10.31 -13.04
C TYR A 246 14.22 -11.18 -11.89
N VAL A 247 14.58 -12.46 -11.92
CA VAL A 247 14.10 -13.46 -10.95
C VAL A 247 15.29 -13.95 -10.11
N ALA A 248 15.14 -13.83 -8.80
CA ALA A 248 16.03 -14.50 -7.85
C ALA A 248 15.61 -15.98 -7.74
N ASP A 249 16.47 -16.88 -8.22
CA ASP A 249 16.17 -18.28 -8.54
C ASP A 249 17.00 -19.26 -7.68
N GLN A 250 17.17 -18.91 -6.42
CA GLN A 250 17.98 -19.62 -5.44
C GLN A 250 19.35 -20.07 -6.01
N LEU A 251 19.61 -21.40 -6.04
CA LEU A 251 20.88 -21.98 -6.48
C LEU A 251 21.18 -21.75 -7.96
N SER A 252 20.24 -21.27 -8.74
CA SER A 252 20.44 -20.86 -10.15
C SER A 252 20.71 -19.36 -10.29
N GLY A 253 20.83 -18.64 -9.17
CA GLY A 253 21.22 -17.23 -9.11
C GLY A 253 20.19 -16.28 -9.70
N LEU A 254 20.63 -15.32 -10.51
CA LEU A 254 19.78 -14.34 -11.17
C LEU A 254 19.39 -14.84 -12.57
N GLN A 255 18.10 -14.95 -12.85
CA GLN A 255 17.55 -15.21 -14.18
C GLN A 255 16.99 -13.91 -14.76
N ILE A 256 17.32 -13.59 -15.99
CA ILE A 256 16.80 -12.44 -16.75
C ILE A 256 15.91 -12.98 -17.86
N ILE A 257 14.62 -12.72 -17.76
CA ILE A 257 13.59 -13.26 -18.63
C ILE A 257 13.03 -12.12 -19.50
N ASP A 258 13.08 -12.26 -20.81
CA ASP A 258 12.45 -11.35 -21.75
C ASP A 258 10.93 -11.57 -21.74
N ILE A 259 10.19 -10.55 -21.31
CA ILE A 259 8.74 -10.51 -21.16
C ILE A 259 8.08 -9.55 -22.16
N SER A 260 8.80 -9.13 -23.20
CA SER A 260 8.25 -8.26 -24.26
C SER A 260 7.00 -8.86 -24.91
N ASN A 261 6.93 -10.19 -24.97
CA ASN A 261 5.72 -10.93 -25.25
C ASN A 261 5.33 -11.74 -24.00
N PRO A 262 4.35 -11.26 -23.20
CA PRO A 262 3.98 -11.92 -21.95
C PRO A 262 3.33 -13.30 -22.11
N THR A 263 2.95 -13.69 -23.32
CA THR A 263 2.39 -15.04 -23.60
C THR A 263 3.49 -16.09 -23.81
N THR A 264 4.69 -15.66 -24.19
CA THR A 264 5.83 -16.54 -24.48
C THR A 264 7.11 -15.92 -23.94
N PRO A 265 7.23 -15.81 -22.61
CA PRO A 265 8.47 -15.31 -22.01
C PRO A 265 9.64 -16.27 -22.31
N ILE A 266 10.83 -15.72 -22.51
CA ILE A 266 12.03 -16.50 -22.84
C ILE A 266 13.21 -16.08 -21.99
N LEU A 267 14.11 -17.01 -21.66
CA LEU A 267 15.37 -16.67 -21.01
C LEU A 267 16.20 -15.76 -21.90
N LYS A 268 16.63 -14.64 -21.35
CA LYS A 268 17.53 -13.69 -22.00
C LYS A 268 18.98 -13.91 -21.61
N GLY A 269 19.22 -14.15 -20.35
CA GLY A 269 20.52 -14.45 -19.78
C GLY A 269 20.38 -14.81 -18.30
N ASN A 270 21.45 -15.28 -17.73
CA ASN A 270 21.51 -15.61 -16.31
C ASN A 270 22.90 -15.35 -15.74
N TYR A 271 22.96 -15.13 -14.44
CA TYR A 271 24.18 -15.12 -13.66
C TYR A 271 24.02 -16.05 -12.47
N ASP A 272 24.81 -17.14 -12.47
CA ASP A 272 24.87 -18.09 -11.36
C ASP A 272 25.64 -17.45 -10.20
N THR A 273 24.90 -17.07 -9.14
CA THR A 273 25.51 -16.52 -7.92
C THR A 273 26.12 -17.63 -7.07
N SER A 274 27.10 -17.28 -6.26
CA SER A 274 27.85 -18.29 -5.48
C SER A 274 27.07 -18.86 -4.28
N GLY A 275 25.91 -18.29 -3.94
CA GLY A 275 25.08 -18.71 -2.83
C GLY A 275 23.67 -19.17 -3.25
N ALA A 276 22.65 -18.59 -2.67
CA ALA A 276 21.25 -18.83 -3.04
C ALA A 276 20.52 -17.47 -3.13
N ALA A 277 20.20 -17.04 -4.33
CA ALA A 277 19.52 -15.77 -4.58
C ALA A 277 18.07 -15.81 -4.08
N LEU A 278 17.70 -14.93 -3.14
CA LEU A 278 16.35 -14.85 -2.57
C LEU A 278 15.63 -13.55 -2.93
N GLY A 279 16.30 -12.41 -2.82
CA GLY A 279 15.76 -11.10 -3.13
C GLY A 279 16.52 -10.44 -4.26
N VAL A 280 15.82 -9.63 -5.07
CA VAL A 280 16.43 -8.86 -6.16
C VAL A 280 15.84 -7.47 -6.24
N GLN A 281 16.72 -6.48 -6.43
CA GLN A 281 16.33 -5.13 -6.82
C GLN A 281 17.22 -4.65 -7.96
N VAL A 282 16.61 -4.03 -8.97
CA VAL A 282 17.29 -3.45 -10.12
C VAL A 282 17.28 -1.92 -10.02
N VAL A 283 18.46 -1.33 -10.11
CA VAL A 283 18.61 0.13 -10.17
C VAL A 283 19.63 0.46 -11.28
N GLY A 284 19.19 1.18 -12.28
CA GLY A 284 20.00 1.50 -13.45
C GLY A 284 20.50 0.25 -14.19
N ASN A 285 21.81 0.12 -14.31
CA ASN A 285 22.47 -1.00 -15.01
C ASN A 285 22.86 -2.15 -14.07
N TYR A 286 22.40 -2.16 -12.83
CA TYR A 286 22.79 -3.17 -11.84
C TYR A 286 21.60 -3.87 -11.24
N ALA A 287 21.70 -5.20 -11.10
CA ALA A 287 20.85 -6.00 -10.23
C ALA A 287 21.59 -6.23 -8.90
N TYR A 288 20.92 -5.89 -7.82
CA TYR A 288 21.36 -6.12 -6.45
C TYR A 288 20.63 -7.34 -5.92
N VAL A 289 21.35 -8.39 -5.63
CA VAL A 289 20.81 -9.69 -5.23
C VAL A 289 21.21 -9.98 -3.79
N ALA A 290 20.20 -10.25 -2.95
CA ALA A 290 20.42 -10.84 -1.63
C ALA A 290 20.64 -12.33 -1.80
N ASP A 291 21.87 -12.76 -1.58
CA ASP A 291 22.37 -14.11 -1.86
C ASP A 291 22.82 -14.79 -0.57
N VAL A 292 21.99 -15.62 -0.01
CA VAL A 292 22.01 -16.17 1.37
C VAL A 292 23.43 -16.36 1.94
N TYR A 293 24.28 -17.09 1.22
CA TYR A 293 25.63 -17.46 1.69
C TYR A 293 26.73 -16.53 1.23
N SER A 294 26.42 -15.59 0.37
CA SER A 294 27.40 -14.70 -0.27
C SER A 294 27.03 -13.22 -0.12
N GLY A 295 26.04 -12.94 0.73
CA GLY A 295 25.63 -11.58 1.10
C GLY A 295 25.00 -10.80 -0.05
N LEU A 296 25.47 -9.58 -0.30
CA LEU A 296 25.02 -8.73 -1.40
C LEU A 296 25.86 -9.00 -2.65
N GLN A 297 25.22 -9.42 -3.75
CA GLN A 297 25.83 -9.52 -5.06
C GLN A 297 25.36 -8.34 -5.92
N ILE A 298 26.29 -7.64 -6.57
CA ILE A 298 25.99 -6.54 -7.53
C ILE A 298 26.35 -7.07 -8.91
N ILE A 299 25.34 -7.23 -9.77
CA ILE A 299 25.47 -7.85 -11.08
C ILE A 299 25.26 -6.75 -12.15
N ASP A 300 26.22 -6.57 -13.04
CA ASP A 300 26.10 -5.69 -14.19
C ASP A 300 25.18 -6.34 -15.23
N ILE A 301 24.04 -5.71 -15.48
CA ILE A 301 22.98 -6.14 -16.39
C ILE A 301 22.84 -5.20 -17.60
N SER A 302 23.83 -4.35 -17.86
CA SER A 302 23.83 -3.44 -19.02
C SER A 302 23.71 -4.21 -20.35
N ASN A 303 24.23 -5.44 -20.39
CA ASN A 303 23.90 -6.41 -21.42
C ASN A 303 23.15 -7.59 -20.82
N PRO A 304 21.82 -7.65 -20.97
CA PRO A 304 20.99 -8.68 -20.33
C PRO A 304 21.24 -10.10 -20.85
N THR A 305 21.95 -10.27 -21.97
CA THR A 305 22.30 -11.61 -22.49
C THR A 305 23.57 -12.18 -21.84
N THR A 306 24.42 -11.35 -21.24
CA THR A 306 25.68 -11.73 -20.62
C THR A 306 25.90 -10.92 -19.35
N PRO A 307 25.05 -11.08 -18.33
CA PRO A 307 25.25 -10.41 -17.06
C PRO A 307 26.55 -10.87 -16.40
N THR A 308 27.23 -9.96 -15.70
CA THR A 308 28.52 -10.24 -15.06
C THR A 308 28.58 -9.69 -13.64
N LEU A 309 29.34 -10.35 -12.76
CA LEU A 309 29.57 -9.81 -11.42
C LEU A 309 30.31 -8.48 -11.50
N LYS A 310 29.74 -7.48 -10.86
CA LYS A 310 30.38 -6.16 -10.72
C LYS A 310 31.16 -6.05 -9.42
N GLY A 311 30.61 -6.53 -8.36
CA GLY A 311 31.19 -6.58 -7.01
C GLY A 311 30.27 -7.29 -6.06
N ASN A 312 30.76 -7.56 -4.86
CA ASN A 312 29.98 -8.21 -3.81
C ASN A 312 30.43 -7.71 -2.43
N TYR A 313 29.54 -7.84 -1.47
CA TYR A 313 29.83 -7.69 -0.05
C TYR A 313 29.28 -8.89 0.69
N ASP A 314 30.17 -9.73 1.24
CA ASP A 314 29.81 -10.90 2.04
C ASP A 314 29.33 -10.42 3.42
N THR A 315 28.03 -10.55 3.68
CA THR A 315 27.41 -10.20 4.96
C THR A 315 27.64 -11.31 5.99
N SER A 316 27.57 -10.97 7.28
CA SER A 316 27.87 -11.92 8.36
C SER A 316 26.74 -12.92 8.62
N GLY A 317 25.54 -12.71 8.08
CA GLY A 317 24.37 -13.58 8.22
C GLY A 317 23.95 -14.24 6.91
N TRP A 318 22.65 -14.41 6.75
CA TRP A 318 22.04 -14.91 5.52
C TRP A 318 21.21 -13.80 4.88
N ALA A 319 21.71 -13.21 3.81
CA ALA A 319 21.02 -12.13 3.10
C ALA A 319 19.75 -12.65 2.44
N ARG A 320 18.59 -12.09 2.80
CA ARG A 320 17.27 -12.50 2.31
C ARG A 320 16.56 -11.45 1.49
N GLY A 321 16.56 -10.19 1.97
CA GLY A 321 15.91 -9.08 1.31
C GLY A 321 16.90 -7.95 1.05
N VAL A 322 16.69 -7.20 -0.03
CA VAL A 322 17.52 -6.05 -0.37
C VAL A 322 16.66 -4.90 -0.86
N GLN A 323 16.98 -3.69 -0.39
CA GLN A 323 16.48 -2.44 -0.97
C GLN A 323 17.63 -1.46 -1.18
N VAL A 324 17.63 -0.80 -2.32
CA VAL A 324 18.62 0.21 -2.67
C VAL A 324 17.96 1.59 -2.64
N VAL A 325 18.56 2.50 -1.88
CA VAL A 325 18.17 3.91 -1.84
C VAL A 325 19.42 4.78 -1.93
N GLY A 326 19.51 5.57 -2.98
CA GLY A 326 20.69 6.40 -3.27
C GLY A 326 21.96 5.56 -3.39
N ASN A 327 22.96 5.85 -2.56
CA ASN A 327 24.26 5.17 -2.58
C ASN A 327 24.34 3.99 -1.59
N TYR A 328 23.23 3.54 -1.04
CA TYR A 328 23.22 2.49 -0.04
C TYR A 328 22.31 1.31 -0.43
N ALA A 329 22.80 0.10 -0.20
CA ALA A 329 21.99 -1.11 -0.18
C ALA A 329 21.70 -1.47 1.28
N TYR A 330 20.42 -1.65 1.57
CA TYR A 330 19.91 -2.10 2.86
C TYR A 330 19.56 -3.58 2.72
N VAL A 331 20.23 -4.42 3.48
CA VAL A 331 20.09 -5.89 3.40
C VAL A 331 19.52 -6.41 4.70
N ALA A 332 18.41 -7.14 4.61
CA ALA A 332 17.89 -7.95 5.71
C ALA A 332 18.69 -9.26 5.77
N ASP A 333 19.48 -9.42 6.83
CA ASP A 333 20.57 -10.39 6.94
C ASP A 333 20.38 -11.38 8.10
N THR A 334 19.18 -11.93 8.20
CA THR A 334 18.73 -12.86 9.26
C THR A 334 19.21 -12.45 10.66
N HIS A 335 19.95 -13.34 11.35
CA HIS A 335 20.46 -13.10 12.71
C HIS A 335 21.46 -11.95 12.83
N SER A 336 21.95 -11.41 11.72
CA SER A 336 22.80 -10.20 11.71
C SER A 336 22.00 -8.93 11.54
N GLY A 337 20.68 -9.01 11.45
CA GLY A 337 19.74 -7.89 11.40
C GLY A 337 19.81 -7.10 10.11
N LEU A 338 19.84 -5.76 10.22
CA LEU A 338 19.96 -4.86 9.08
C LEU A 338 21.42 -4.54 8.80
N GLN A 339 21.88 -4.78 7.56
CA GLN A 339 23.18 -4.35 7.06
C GLN A 339 22.98 -3.17 6.10
N ILE A 340 23.77 -2.11 6.28
CA ILE A 340 23.78 -0.94 5.39
C ILE A 340 25.11 -0.91 4.66
N ILE A 341 25.07 -1.10 3.35
CA ILE A 341 26.27 -1.27 2.51
C ILE A 341 26.39 -0.06 1.59
N ASP A 342 27.53 0.62 1.62
CA ASP A 342 27.86 1.69 0.67
C ASP A 342 28.19 1.08 -0.69
N ILE A 343 27.37 1.42 -1.67
CA ILE A 343 27.46 0.94 -3.07
C ILE A 343 27.80 2.07 -4.05
N SER A 344 28.28 3.21 -3.55
CA SER A 344 28.73 4.34 -4.39
C SER A 344 29.81 3.93 -5.37
N ASN A 345 30.63 2.94 -4.99
CA ASN A 345 31.51 2.22 -5.89
C ASN A 345 31.05 0.76 -6.02
N PRO A 346 30.30 0.39 -7.06
CA PRO A 346 29.71 -0.95 -7.18
C PRO A 346 30.76 -2.07 -7.40
N THR A 347 32.01 -1.74 -7.74
CA THR A 347 33.09 -2.74 -7.82
C THR A 347 33.72 -3.08 -6.48
N ASN A 348 33.52 -2.25 -5.46
CA ASN A 348 34.08 -2.44 -4.14
C ASN A 348 33.11 -1.90 -3.06
N PRO A 349 31.94 -2.56 -2.90
CA PRO A 349 30.99 -2.17 -1.87
C PRO A 349 31.57 -2.40 -0.46
N THR A 350 31.20 -1.54 0.49
CA THR A 350 31.74 -1.58 1.84
C THR A 350 30.67 -1.42 2.89
N LEU A 351 30.82 -2.05 4.05
CA LEU A 351 29.90 -1.87 5.17
C LEU A 351 29.91 -0.40 5.62
N LYS A 352 28.72 0.17 5.69
CA LYS A 352 28.52 1.53 6.20
C LYS A 352 28.06 1.53 7.65
N GLY A 353 27.20 0.59 7.98
CA GLY A 353 26.67 0.41 9.32
C GLY A 353 25.80 -0.83 9.41
N ASN A 354 25.43 -1.21 10.61
CA ASN A 354 24.54 -2.32 10.87
C ASN A 354 23.72 -2.10 12.13
N TYR A 355 22.59 -2.80 12.21
CA TYR A 355 21.76 -2.86 13.42
C TYR A 355 21.34 -4.32 13.64
N TYR A 356 21.77 -4.91 14.75
CA TYR A 356 21.34 -6.26 15.14
C TYR A 356 19.90 -6.20 15.65
N THR A 357 19.02 -6.95 15.01
CA THR A 357 17.64 -7.16 15.46
C THR A 357 17.58 -8.38 16.38
N SER A 358 16.51 -8.46 17.19
CA SER A 358 16.36 -9.55 18.17
C SER A 358 15.81 -10.86 17.55
N GLY A 359 15.29 -10.78 16.31
CA GLY A 359 14.79 -11.93 15.54
C GLY A 359 15.66 -12.27 14.34
N ASN A 360 15.02 -12.77 13.29
CA ASN A 360 15.66 -12.98 12.00
C ASN A 360 15.11 -11.95 11.00
N ALA A 361 15.94 -11.04 10.52
CA ALA A 361 15.57 -10.08 9.50
C ALA A 361 15.33 -10.76 8.15
N LEU A 362 14.10 -10.74 7.66
CA LEU A 362 13.68 -11.42 6.43
C LEU A 362 13.44 -10.46 5.27
N GLY A 363 12.97 -9.25 5.55
CA GLY A 363 12.68 -8.24 4.55
C GLY A 363 12.96 -6.84 5.08
N VAL A 364 13.24 -5.92 4.18
CA VAL A 364 13.50 -4.51 4.50
C VAL A 364 12.79 -3.59 3.53
N GLN A 365 12.23 -2.51 4.06
CA GLN A 365 11.74 -1.38 3.30
C GLN A 365 12.25 -0.09 3.92
N VAL A 366 12.72 0.84 3.07
CA VAL A 366 13.23 2.15 3.50
C VAL A 366 12.29 3.24 3.04
N VAL A 367 11.86 4.09 3.98
CA VAL A 367 11.02 5.26 3.70
C VAL A 367 11.60 6.44 4.49
N GLY A 368 12.03 7.47 3.79
CA GLY A 368 12.69 8.63 4.41
C GLY A 368 13.91 8.23 5.21
N ASN A 369 13.92 8.55 6.50
CA ASN A 369 15.04 8.30 7.42
C ASN A 369 14.89 6.98 8.21
N TYR A 370 13.95 6.12 7.84
CA TYR A 370 13.67 4.89 8.58
C TYR A 370 13.76 3.65 7.69
N ALA A 371 14.37 2.60 8.21
CA ALA A 371 14.28 1.25 7.68
C ALA A 371 13.26 0.45 8.50
N TYR A 372 12.34 -0.18 7.80
CA TYR A 372 11.30 -1.06 8.34
C TYR A 372 11.73 -2.48 8.04
N VAL A 373 12.04 -3.25 9.08
CA VAL A 373 12.57 -4.62 8.97
C VAL A 373 11.53 -5.60 9.48
N ALA A 374 11.15 -6.56 8.63
CA ALA A 374 10.37 -7.72 9.05
C ALA A 374 11.30 -8.71 9.76
N ASP A 375 11.15 -8.86 11.09
CA ASP A 375 12.10 -9.51 11.99
C ASP A 375 11.53 -10.80 12.62
N GLU A 376 10.88 -11.61 11.79
CA GLU A 376 10.30 -12.90 12.14
C GLU A 376 9.56 -12.87 13.49
N SER A 377 10.08 -13.57 14.52
CA SER A 377 9.47 -13.65 15.86
C SER A 377 9.47 -12.33 16.64
N SER A 378 10.25 -11.35 16.23
CA SER A 378 10.33 -10.01 16.84
C SER A 378 9.48 -8.97 16.12
N GLY A 379 8.68 -9.39 15.13
CA GLY A 379 7.71 -8.57 14.42
C GLY A 379 8.34 -7.51 13.53
N LEU A 380 7.86 -6.28 13.62
CA LEU A 380 8.35 -5.15 12.85
C LEU A 380 9.36 -4.33 13.68
N GLN A 381 10.57 -4.16 13.15
CA GLN A 381 11.57 -3.25 13.70
C GLN A 381 11.62 -1.97 12.85
N ILE A 382 11.56 -0.81 13.50
CA ILE A 382 11.70 0.51 12.85
C ILE A 382 13.03 1.10 13.29
N ILE A 383 13.96 1.24 12.36
CA ILE A 383 15.35 1.62 12.61
C ILE A 383 15.61 3.00 12.01
N ASP A 384 16.06 3.96 12.82
CA ASP A 384 16.49 5.26 12.32
C ASP A 384 17.85 5.12 11.59
N ILE A 385 17.84 5.44 10.31
CA ILE A 385 18.99 5.37 9.39
C ILE A 385 19.47 6.75 8.93
N SER A 386 19.02 7.82 9.60
CA SER A 386 19.48 9.20 9.30
C SER A 386 20.99 9.37 9.43
N ASN A 387 21.62 8.56 10.30
CA ASN A 387 23.07 8.42 10.38
C ASN A 387 23.47 6.95 10.22
N PRO A 388 23.75 6.48 8.99
CA PRO A 388 24.03 5.07 8.71
C PRO A 388 25.37 4.55 9.26
N THR A 389 26.21 5.42 9.88
CA THR A 389 27.52 5.02 10.42
C THR A 389 27.46 4.46 11.84
N THR A 390 26.30 4.40 12.48
CA THR A 390 26.19 3.87 13.85
C THR A 390 26.11 2.36 13.85
N HIS A 391 27.10 1.70 14.42
CA HIS A 391 27.04 0.26 14.74
C HIS A 391 26.35 0.12 16.11
N ARG A 392 25.27 -0.66 16.18
CA ARG A 392 24.64 -1.05 17.45
C ARG A 392 24.69 -2.56 17.58
N TYR A 393 25.33 -3.00 18.68
CA TYR A 393 25.43 -4.41 19.11
C TYR A 393 24.21 -4.77 19.95
#